data_fcca464548b94c96baa5941bdf346aec
#
_entry.id   fcca464548b94c96baa5941bdf346aec
#
_cell.length_a   1.000
_cell.length_b   1.000
_cell.length_c   1.000
_cell.angle_alpha   90.00
_cell.angle_beta   90.00
_cell.angle_gamma   90.00
#
_symmetry.space_group_name_H-M   'P 1'
#
loop_
_entity.id
_entity.type
_entity.pdbx_description
1 polymer ?
#
loop_
_entity_poly.entity_id
_entity_poly.type
_entity_poly.pdbx_seq_one_letter_code
_entity_poly.pdbx_strand_id
1 'polypeptide(L)'
;MEFQKLFEKFDLEGHLLLPDTDVAFKEIPWSKHPTFAGVELKHILTAQQSGGDFSFHLVRIAPGCKIGGHVHEKQLETHEVLAGKGVCINNGTELKYEPGIISIFPAGVPHE
;
A
#
# COMPACT_ATOMS: atom_id res chain seq x y z
N MET A 1 18.44 2.78 12.38
CA MET A 1 17.23 3.49 11.92
C MET A 1 16.00 2.71 12.39
N GLU A 2 15.03 3.40 12.90
CA GLU A 2 13.75 2.78 13.26
C GLU A 2 12.76 2.97 12.13
N PHE A 3 12.45 1.90 11.43
CA PHE A 3 11.58 1.94 10.26
C PHE A 3 10.14 2.30 10.63
N GLN A 4 9.68 1.91 11.84
CA GLN A 4 8.36 2.30 12.32
C GLN A 4 8.24 3.82 12.44
N LYS A 5 9.28 4.50 12.88
CA LYS A 5 9.30 5.96 12.94
C LYS A 5 9.26 6.58 11.54
N LEU A 6 9.89 5.96 10.57
CA LEU A 6 9.82 6.41 9.18
C LEU A 6 8.39 6.33 8.66
N PHE A 7 7.70 5.23 8.93
CA PHE A 7 6.30 5.06 8.55
C PHE A 7 5.41 6.13 9.21
N GLU A 8 5.61 6.35 10.52
CA GLU A 8 4.86 7.37 11.25
C GLU A 8 5.12 8.76 10.70
N LYS A 9 6.35 9.04 10.28
CA LYS A 9 6.68 10.32 9.67
C LYS A 9 5.93 10.52 8.35
N PHE A 10 5.85 9.49 7.52
CA PHE A 10 5.02 9.56 6.31
C PHE A 10 3.56 9.83 6.66
N ASP A 11 3.00 9.10 7.62
CA ASP A 11 1.59 9.23 7.98
C ASP A 11 1.25 10.61 8.57
N LEU A 12 2.12 11.15 9.41
CA LEU A 12 1.84 12.38 10.17
C LEU A 12 2.39 13.65 9.51
N GLU A 13 3.48 13.54 8.77
CA GLU A 13 4.16 14.70 8.19
C GLU A 13 4.27 14.65 6.66
N GLY A 14 3.79 13.57 6.04
CA GLY A 14 3.87 13.43 4.59
C GLY A 14 2.94 14.35 3.84
N HIS A 15 3.27 14.61 2.60
CA HIS A 15 2.47 15.44 1.69
C HIS A 15 2.41 14.82 0.31
N LEU A 16 1.26 14.92 -0.33
CA LEU A 16 1.12 14.68 -1.76
C LEU A 16 1.21 16.03 -2.46
N LEU A 17 2.16 16.17 -3.35
CA LEU A 17 2.33 17.39 -4.14
C LEU A 17 1.79 17.17 -5.55
N LEU A 18 0.75 17.87 -5.89
CA LEU A 18 0.20 17.94 -7.24
C LEU A 18 0.58 19.29 -7.84
N PRO A 19 0.46 19.49 -9.17
CA PRO A 19 0.84 20.77 -9.78
C PRO A 19 0.19 21.98 -9.12
N ASP A 20 -1.05 21.85 -8.67
CA ASP A 20 -1.83 22.96 -8.12
C ASP A 20 -2.21 22.82 -6.66
N THR A 21 -1.84 21.70 -6.01
CA THR A 21 -2.36 21.37 -4.67
C THR A 21 -1.32 20.63 -3.85
N ASP A 22 -1.32 20.93 -2.56
CA ASP A 22 -0.53 20.22 -1.55
C ASP A 22 -1.52 19.58 -0.57
N VAL A 23 -1.49 18.25 -0.45
CA VAL A 23 -2.39 17.51 0.43
C VAL A 23 -1.58 16.87 1.56
N ALA A 24 -1.85 17.26 2.79
CA ALA A 24 -1.18 16.67 3.95
C ALA A 24 -1.75 15.29 4.25
N PHE A 25 -0.90 14.28 4.38
CA PHE A 25 -1.33 12.91 4.64
C PHE A 25 -2.12 12.78 5.96
N LYS A 26 -1.78 13.58 6.98
CA LYS A 26 -2.48 13.56 8.26
C LYS A 26 -3.96 13.91 8.16
N GLU A 27 -4.35 14.61 7.11
CA GLU A 27 -5.74 15.01 6.87
C GLU A 27 -6.53 13.93 6.13
N ILE A 28 -5.86 12.91 5.62
CA ILE A 28 -6.50 11.78 4.95
C ILE A 28 -6.79 10.70 6.00
N PRO A 29 -8.04 10.27 6.15
CA PRO A 29 -8.35 9.26 7.16
C PRO A 29 -7.87 7.87 6.75
N TRP A 30 -7.57 7.04 7.74
CA TRP A 30 -7.42 5.61 7.54
C TRP A 30 -8.80 4.97 7.40
N SER A 31 -8.96 4.11 6.42
CA SER A 31 -10.22 3.40 6.16
C SER A 31 -9.98 1.89 6.30
N LYS A 32 -10.93 1.20 6.93
CA LYS A 32 -10.88 -0.26 7.04
C LYS A 32 -11.09 -0.87 5.66
N HIS A 33 -10.31 -1.91 5.35
CA HIS A 33 -10.52 -2.67 4.13
C HIS A 33 -11.93 -3.30 4.17
N PRO A 34 -12.71 -3.25 3.08
CA PRO A 34 -14.08 -3.75 3.09
C PRO A 34 -14.20 -5.26 3.31
N THR A 35 -13.16 -6.03 3.00
CA THR A 35 -13.19 -7.49 3.05
C THR A 35 -12.26 -8.08 4.10
N PHE A 36 -11.03 -7.56 4.22
CA PHE A 36 -10.00 -8.19 5.06
C PHE A 36 -9.87 -7.49 6.41
N ALA A 37 -10.14 -8.24 7.49
CA ALA A 37 -10.03 -7.74 8.86
C ALA A 37 -8.58 -7.38 9.18
N GLY A 38 -8.40 -6.30 9.96
CA GLY A 38 -7.07 -5.86 10.39
C GLY A 38 -6.26 -5.15 9.32
N VAL A 39 -6.84 -4.92 8.16
CA VAL A 39 -6.20 -4.19 7.06
C VAL A 39 -6.85 -2.81 6.93
N GLU A 40 -6.00 -1.78 6.93
CA GLU A 40 -6.46 -0.41 6.78
C GLU A 40 -5.70 0.28 5.65
N LEU A 41 -6.39 1.18 4.96
CA LEU A 41 -5.87 1.90 3.81
C LEU A 41 -5.98 3.41 4.03
N LYS A 42 -4.95 4.14 3.67
CA LYS A 42 -5.00 5.59 3.53
C LYS A 42 -4.86 5.91 2.05
N HIS A 43 -5.92 6.41 1.45
CA HIS A 43 -5.98 6.69 0.00
C HIS A 43 -5.31 8.03 -0.30
N ILE A 44 -4.02 7.98 -0.64
CA ILE A 44 -3.24 9.18 -0.92
C ILE A 44 -3.65 9.80 -2.26
N LEU A 45 -3.72 8.96 -3.29
CA LEU A 45 -4.17 9.37 -4.62
C LEU A 45 -5.16 8.35 -5.14
N THR A 46 -6.33 8.79 -5.56
CA THR A 46 -7.34 7.91 -6.15
C THR A 46 -7.19 7.86 -7.66
N ALA A 47 -7.71 6.79 -8.27
CA ALA A 47 -7.73 6.67 -9.72
C ALA A 47 -8.47 7.85 -10.37
N GLN A 48 -9.53 8.32 -9.73
CA GLN A 48 -10.29 9.47 -10.22
C GLN A 48 -9.43 10.73 -10.31
N GLN A 49 -8.58 10.96 -9.31
CA GLN A 49 -7.69 12.12 -9.28
C GLN A 49 -6.58 12.06 -10.33
N SER A 50 -6.20 10.86 -10.76
CA SER A 50 -5.15 10.65 -11.76
C SER A 50 -5.70 10.44 -13.18
N GLY A 51 -7.00 10.64 -13.38
CA GLY A 51 -7.62 10.38 -14.69
C GLY A 51 -7.71 8.91 -15.05
N GLY A 52 -7.67 8.03 -14.07
CA GLY A 52 -7.73 6.59 -14.26
C GLY A 52 -6.37 5.90 -14.47
N ASP A 53 -5.27 6.67 -14.42
CA ASP A 53 -3.94 6.13 -14.72
C ASP A 53 -3.39 5.27 -13.59
N PHE A 54 -3.53 5.72 -12.34
CA PHE A 54 -3.06 4.96 -11.18
C PHE A 54 -3.65 5.48 -9.88
N SER A 55 -3.45 4.70 -8.81
CA SER A 55 -3.78 5.11 -7.45
C SER A 55 -2.60 4.80 -6.53
N PHE A 56 -2.53 5.48 -5.39
CA PHE A 56 -1.47 5.32 -4.41
C PHE A 56 -2.07 5.29 -3.01
N HIS A 57 -1.68 4.29 -2.22
CA HIS A 57 -2.20 4.11 -0.85
C HIS A 57 -1.08 3.80 0.11
N LEU A 58 -1.22 4.27 1.36
CA LEU A 58 -0.52 3.65 2.47
C LEU A 58 -1.39 2.50 2.97
N VAL A 59 -0.77 1.38 3.31
CA VAL A 59 -1.46 0.19 3.81
C VAL A 59 -0.82 -0.22 5.12
N ARG A 60 -1.64 -0.54 6.11
CA ARG A 60 -1.17 -1.17 7.34
C ARG A 60 -1.97 -2.42 7.64
N ILE A 61 -1.27 -3.47 8.07
CA ILE A 61 -1.86 -4.77 8.36
C ILE A 61 -1.53 -5.13 9.79
N ALA A 62 -2.55 -5.40 10.60
CA ALA A 62 -2.35 -5.80 11.99
C ALA A 62 -1.65 -7.17 12.06
N PRO A 63 -0.86 -7.43 13.12
CA PRO A 63 -0.23 -8.75 13.29
C PRO A 63 -1.24 -9.88 13.20
N GLY A 64 -0.89 -10.94 12.49
CA GLY A 64 -1.77 -12.10 12.29
C GLY A 64 -2.87 -11.93 11.26
N CYS A 65 -2.98 -10.76 10.63
CA CYS A 65 -3.96 -10.48 9.60
C CYS A 65 -3.32 -10.50 8.21
N LYS A 66 -4.13 -10.65 7.17
CA LYS A 66 -3.62 -10.70 5.81
C LYS A 66 -4.63 -10.20 4.79
N ILE A 67 -4.13 -9.84 3.61
CA ILE A 67 -4.93 -9.64 2.42
C ILE A 67 -4.93 -10.98 1.68
N GLY A 68 -6.12 -11.56 1.47
CA GLY A 68 -6.25 -12.85 0.79
C GLY A 68 -5.87 -12.80 -0.68
N GLY A 69 -5.76 -13.97 -1.28
CA GLY A 69 -5.37 -14.11 -2.68
C GLY A 69 -6.32 -13.38 -3.63
N HIS A 70 -5.74 -12.64 -4.56
CA HIS A 70 -6.49 -11.90 -5.57
C HIS A 70 -5.63 -11.67 -6.81
N VAL A 71 -6.29 -11.25 -7.89
CA VAL A 71 -5.63 -10.91 -9.14
C VAL A 71 -6.28 -9.68 -9.73
N HIS A 72 -5.46 -8.78 -10.27
CA HIS A 72 -5.93 -7.62 -11.03
C HIS A 72 -5.67 -7.90 -12.51
N GLU A 73 -6.72 -8.12 -13.27
CA GLU A 73 -6.58 -8.55 -14.66
C GLU A 73 -6.03 -7.47 -15.59
N LYS A 74 -6.27 -6.20 -15.25
CA LYS A 74 -5.93 -5.06 -16.12
C LYS A 74 -5.00 -4.04 -15.50
N GLN A 75 -4.55 -4.28 -14.28
CA GLN A 75 -3.74 -3.30 -13.54
C GLN A 75 -2.43 -3.90 -13.10
N LEU A 76 -1.37 -3.11 -13.23
CA LEU A 76 -0.11 -3.37 -12.57
C LEU A 76 -0.22 -2.87 -11.13
N GLU A 77 0.32 -3.62 -10.18
CA GLU A 77 0.37 -3.23 -8.78
C GLU A 77 1.81 -3.25 -8.29
N THR A 78 2.16 -2.33 -7.42
CA THR A 78 3.47 -2.30 -6.77
C THR A 78 3.32 -2.19 -5.27
N HIS A 79 4.22 -2.82 -4.53
CA HIS A 79 4.32 -2.69 -3.08
C HIS A 79 5.70 -2.18 -2.71
N GLU A 80 5.75 -1.24 -1.77
CA GLU A 80 6.99 -0.75 -1.16
C GLU A 80 6.87 -0.95 0.34
N VAL A 81 7.78 -1.72 0.92
CA VAL A 81 7.74 -2.01 2.36
C VAL A 81 8.52 -0.95 3.11
N LEU A 82 7.84 -0.21 3.99
CA LEU A 82 8.44 0.85 4.79
C LEU A 82 8.79 0.39 6.20
N ALA A 83 7.99 -0.49 6.81
CA ALA A 83 8.18 -0.94 8.18
C ALA A 83 7.56 -2.31 8.38
N GLY A 84 8.01 -3.02 9.41
CA GLY A 84 7.46 -4.31 9.77
C GLY A 84 8.02 -5.46 8.95
N LYS A 85 7.44 -6.63 9.17
CA LYS A 85 7.83 -7.87 8.48
C LYS A 85 6.58 -8.65 8.09
N GLY A 86 6.66 -9.36 6.98
CA GLY A 86 5.57 -10.19 6.52
C GLY A 86 6.01 -11.11 5.39
N VAL A 87 5.03 -11.74 4.78
CA VAL A 87 5.23 -12.63 3.65
C VAL A 87 4.23 -12.28 2.58
N CYS A 88 4.69 -12.25 1.34
CA CYS A 88 3.82 -12.09 0.17
C CYS A 88 4.01 -13.29 -0.74
N ILE A 89 2.90 -13.80 -1.28
CA ILE A 89 2.95 -14.86 -2.29
C ILE A 89 2.67 -14.20 -3.63
N ASN A 90 3.67 -14.20 -4.51
CA ASN A 90 3.58 -13.61 -5.82
C ASN A 90 3.68 -14.72 -6.87
N ASN A 91 2.58 -14.97 -7.56
CA ASN A 91 2.48 -16.03 -8.57
C ASN A 91 2.97 -17.38 -8.02
N GLY A 92 2.55 -17.72 -6.78
CA GLY A 92 2.91 -18.97 -6.11
C GLY A 92 4.27 -18.98 -5.42
N THR A 93 5.07 -17.94 -5.56
CA THR A 93 6.38 -17.84 -4.91
C THR A 93 6.27 -17.04 -3.63
N GLU A 94 6.76 -17.61 -2.53
CA GLU A 94 6.77 -16.95 -1.24
C GLU A 94 7.94 -15.98 -1.15
N LEU A 95 7.64 -14.73 -0.84
CA LEU A 95 8.63 -13.66 -0.72
C LEU A 95 8.57 -13.08 0.69
N LYS A 96 9.73 -12.88 1.30
CA LYS A 96 9.82 -12.21 2.60
C LYS A 96 9.73 -10.71 2.41
N TYR A 97 8.80 -10.10 3.13
CA TYR A 97 8.66 -8.65 3.17
C TYR A 97 9.36 -8.08 4.39
N GLU A 98 10.25 -7.15 4.14
CA GLU A 98 10.94 -6.36 5.16
C GLU A 98 11.23 -4.98 4.59
N PRO A 99 11.58 -3.98 5.41
CA PRO A 99 11.85 -2.63 4.92
C PRO A 99 12.90 -2.64 3.81
N GLY A 100 12.62 -1.91 2.73
CA GLY A 100 13.50 -1.83 1.56
C GLY A 100 13.12 -2.76 0.41
N ILE A 101 12.11 -3.61 0.58
CA ILE A 101 11.62 -4.47 -0.49
C ILE A 101 10.62 -3.70 -1.36
N ILE A 102 10.76 -3.87 -2.67
CA ILE A 102 9.80 -3.41 -3.66
C ILE A 102 9.37 -4.63 -4.48
N SER A 103 8.07 -4.88 -4.56
CA SER A 103 7.49 -5.93 -5.39
C SER A 103 6.66 -5.33 -6.50
N ILE A 104 6.68 -5.98 -7.66
CA ILE A 104 5.86 -5.59 -8.81
C ILE A 104 5.01 -6.79 -9.22
N PHE A 105 3.72 -6.55 -9.37
CA PHE A 105 2.75 -7.55 -9.81
C PHE A 105 2.18 -7.13 -11.16
N PRO A 106 2.67 -7.73 -12.26
CA PRO A 106 2.08 -7.45 -13.57
C PRO A 106 0.59 -7.79 -13.59
N ALA A 107 -0.15 -7.15 -14.49
CA ALA A 107 -1.57 -7.47 -14.65
C ALA A 107 -1.74 -8.97 -14.94
N GLY A 108 -2.76 -9.58 -14.33
CA GLY A 108 -3.06 -11.00 -14.50
C GLY A 108 -2.25 -11.95 -13.62
N VAL A 109 -1.36 -11.44 -12.75
CA VAL A 109 -0.56 -12.28 -11.85
C VAL A 109 -1.24 -12.36 -10.48
N PRO A 110 -1.59 -13.57 -10.00
CA PRO A 110 -2.19 -13.73 -8.68
C PRO A 110 -1.18 -13.47 -7.57
N HIS A 111 -1.65 -12.87 -6.46
CA HIS A 111 -0.82 -12.61 -5.28
C HIS A 111 -1.67 -12.53 -4.01
N GLU A 112 -1.00 -12.70 -2.87
CA GLU A 112 -1.63 -12.53 -1.56
C GLU A 112 -0.64 -12.13 -0.46
#